data_597257e67dd899d99f0b5e10251ae1c2
#
_entry.id   597257e67dd899d99f0b5e10251ae1c2
#
_cell.length_a   1.000
_cell.length_b   1.000
_cell.length_c   1.000
_cell.angle_alpha   90.00
_cell.angle_beta   90.00
_cell.angle_gamma   90.00
#
_symmetry.space_group_name_H-M   'P 1'
#
loop_
_entity.id
_entity.type
_entity.pdbx_description
1 polymer ?
#
loop_
_entity_poly.entity_id
_entity_poly.type
_entity_poly.pdbx_seq_one_letter_code
_entity_poly.pdbx_strand_id
1 'polypeptide(L)'
;IVRLVGSEMCIRDSVSAEQMDAVAAWASEFGFGEIRIAHEQNFVLPHIPQRKLHELWQQAQSMGLGHCNAGLISDMICCPGGDYCSLANAKSLPVAEAIQRRFADYDFQHDLGELDLNISGCMNACGHHHVGHIGILGVDKKGQEFYQISLGGHAGHSGEGPRLGQIIGPSVPRAEVCDVIEKVLQVFLGLRFESETFLSCFNRIGIQPFKESIYAKAA
;
A
#
# COMPACT_ATOMS: atom_id res chain seq x y z
N ILE A 1 20.15 -2.31 8.21
CA ILE A 1 19.42 -2.08 6.95
C ILE A 1 18.55 -0.86 7.19
N VAL A 2 18.70 0.15 6.35
CA VAL A 2 17.79 1.31 6.32
C VAL A 2 16.87 1.12 5.13
N ARG A 3 15.59 1.12 5.39
CA ARG A 3 14.54 1.15 4.38
C ARG A 3 14.08 2.60 4.24
N LEU A 4 14.26 3.16 3.07
CA LEU A 4 13.70 4.45 2.73
C LEU A 4 12.35 4.19 2.09
N VAL A 5 11.30 4.54 2.80
CA VAL A 5 9.94 4.46 2.30
C VAL A 5 9.63 5.82 1.68
N GLY A 6 9.53 5.85 0.36
CA GLY A 6 8.91 6.98 -0.32
C GLY A 6 7.40 6.88 -0.08
N SER A 7 6.75 8.01 0.09
CA SER A 7 5.27 8.06 0.15
C SER A 7 4.64 7.60 -1.17
N GLU A 8 5.45 7.25 -2.12
CA GLU A 8 5.07 7.11 -3.51
C GLU A 8 5.41 5.73 -4.01
N MET A 9 4.55 5.19 -4.59
CA MET A 9 4.16 3.87 -4.89
C MET A 9 4.91 3.19 -6.01
N CYS A 10 5.66 3.90 -6.77
CA CYS A 10 6.36 3.31 -7.90
C CYS A 10 7.68 4.02 -8.12
N ILE A 11 8.78 3.29 -8.05
CA ILE A 11 10.11 3.83 -8.35
C ILE A 11 10.16 4.50 -9.72
N ARG A 12 9.32 4.06 -10.63
CA ARG A 12 9.28 4.59 -12.00
C ARG A 12 8.70 5.99 -12.08
N ASP A 13 7.65 6.30 -11.29
CA ASP A 13 6.79 7.46 -11.55
C ASP A 13 6.69 8.42 -10.37
N SER A 14 7.24 8.06 -9.22
CA SER A 14 7.04 8.78 -7.95
C SER A 14 8.33 9.25 -7.30
N VAL A 15 9.49 8.81 -7.77
CA VAL A 15 10.79 9.30 -7.30
C VAL A 15 11.34 10.23 -8.37
N SER A 16 11.62 11.48 -7.96
CA SER A 16 12.24 12.45 -8.87
C SER A 16 13.69 12.09 -9.16
N ALA A 17 14.24 12.63 -10.27
CA ALA A 17 15.66 12.45 -10.58
C ALA A 17 16.56 12.95 -9.44
N GLU A 18 16.19 14.07 -8.80
CA GLU A 18 16.93 14.62 -7.66
C GLU A 18 16.91 13.69 -6.45
N GLN A 19 15.78 13.04 -6.19
CA GLN A 19 15.68 12.03 -5.12
C GLN A 19 16.53 10.80 -5.45
N MET A 20 16.54 10.35 -6.71
CA MET A 20 17.40 9.23 -7.14
C MET A 20 18.88 9.56 -6.99
N ASP A 21 19.30 10.76 -7.38
CA ASP A 21 20.68 11.24 -7.21
C ASP A 21 21.04 11.31 -5.72
N ALA A 22 20.15 11.80 -4.87
CA ALA A 22 20.36 11.83 -3.43
C ALA A 22 20.52 10.44 -2.83
N VAL A 23 19.68 9.48 -3.20
CA VAL A 23 19.78 8.07 -2.75
C VAL A 23 21.10 7.45 -3.20
N ALA A 24 21.55 7.72 -4.43
CA ALA A 24 22.83 7.23 -4.94
C ALA A 24 24.03 7.84 -4.17
N ALA A 25 23.95 9.13 -3.85
CA ALA A 25 24.95 9.82 -3.02
C ALA A 25 25.00 9.22 -1.60
N TRP A 26 23.84 9.01 -0.97
CA TRP A 26 23.74 8.41 0.37
C TRP A 26 24.28 6.97 0.42
N ALA A 27 24.00 6.17 -0.61
CA ALA A 27 24.55 4.81 -0.70
C ALA A 27 26.07 4.84 -0.67
N SER A 28 26.69 5.78 -1.36
CA SER A 28 28.15 5.93 -1.44
C SER A 28 28.76 6.55 -0.17
N GLU A 29 28.11 7.55 0.42
CA GLU A 29 28.60 8.29 1.59
C GLU A 29 28.43 7.50 2.89
N PHE A 30 27.28 6.88 3.07
CA PHE A 30 26.91 6.22 4.33
C PHE A 30 27.15 4.70 4.31
N GLY A 31 27.15 4.08 3.12
CA GLY A 31 27.27 2.65 2.94
C GLY A 31 28.45 2.25 2.07
N PHE A 32 28.26 1.24 1.23
CA PHE A 32 29.26 0.71 0.28
C PHE A 32 28.86 0.95 -1.19
N GLY A 33 28.02 1.94 -1.48
CA GLY A 33 27.55 2.23 -2.82
C GLY A 33 26.49 1.24 -3.33
N GLU A 34 25.85 0.48 -2.44
CA GLU A 34 24.85 -0.51 -2.80
C GLU A 34 23.44 0.03 -2.51
N ILE A 35 22.55 -0.11 -3.50
CA ILE A 35 21.11 0.17 -3.40
C ILE A 35 20.38 -1.11 -3.77
N ARG A 36 19.38 -1.49 -3.00
CA ARG A 36 18.45 -2.58 -3.32
C ARG A 36 17.04 -2.02 -3.47
N ILE A 37 16.25 -2.69 -4.31
CA ILE A 37 14.84 -2.42 -4.46
C ILE A 37 14.07 -3.52 -3.74
N ALA A 38 13.17 -3.15 -2.85
CA ALA A 38 12.30 -4.08 -2.16
C ALA A 38 11.06 -4.43 -3.02
N HIS A 39 10.41 -5.54 -2.70
CA HIS A 39 9.14 -5.93 -3.32
C HIS A 39 8.04 -4.89 -3.10
N GLU A 40 8.09 -4.20 -1.97
CA GLU A 40 7.19 -3.12 -1.60
C GLU A 40 7.52 -1.79 -2.30
N GLN A 41 8.32 -1.84 -3.38
CA GLN A 41 8.70 -0.69 -4.21
C GLN A 41 9.51 0.39 -3.46
N ASN A 42 10.23 0.03 -2.41
CA ASN A 42 11.06 0.92 -1.61
C ASN A 42 12.55 0.75 -1.92
N PHE A 43 13.33 1.82 -1.76
CA PHE A 43 14.78 1.75 -1.73
C PHE A 43 15.26 1.16 -0.40
N VAL A 44 16.26 0.30 -0.47
CA VAL A 44 16.95 -0.23 0.70
C VAL A 44 18.44 0.09 0.60
N LEU A 45 18.95 0.83 1.57
CA LEU A 45 20.39 1.10 1.71
C LEU A 45 20.96 0.12 2.74
N PRO A 46 21.67 -0.94 2.28
CA PRO A 46 22.27 -1.91 3.18
C PRO A 46 23.58 -1.37 3.80
N HIS A 47 24.01 -2.02 4.88
CA HIS A 47 25.32 -1.78 5.50
C HIS A 47 25.56 -0.39 6.05
N ILE A 48 24.52 0.39 6.34
CA ILE A 48 24.67 1.68 6.98
C ILE A 48 25.08 1.51 8.45
N PRO A 49 26.20 2.10 8.91
CA PRO A 49 26.59 2.05 10.32
C PRO A 49 25.53 2.66 11.21
N GLN A 50 25.22 2.01 12.33
CA GLN A 50 24.15 2.45 13.25
C GLN A 50 24.29 3.91 13.70
N ARG A 51 25.54 4.37 13.93
CA ARG A 51 25.84 5.76 14.32
C ARG A 51 25.49 6.81 13.25
N LYS A 52 25.30 6.37 11.99
CA LYS A 52 24.99 7.23 10.84
C LYS A 52 23.49 7.24 10.48
N LEU A 53 22.68 6.39 11.11
CA LEU A 53 21.26 6.24 10.76
C LEU A 53 20.48 7.54 10.95
N HIS A 54 20.72 8.25 12.06
CA HIS A 54 20.01 9.50 12.35
C HIS A 54 20.32 10.60 11.34
N GLU A 55 21.60 10.75 10.97
CA GLU A 55 22.04 11.73 9.96
C GLU A 55 21.42 11.42 8.59
N LEU A 56 21.45 10.15 8.16
CA LEU A 56 20.81 9.71 6.93
C LEU A 56 19.31 9.95 6.95
N TRP A 57 18.65 9.62 8.05
CA TRP A 57 17.21 9.84 8.21
C TRP A 57 16.83 11.31 8.11
N GLN A 58 17.59 12.22 8.71
CA GLN A 58 17.35 13.67 8.60
C GLN A 58 17.47 14.15 7.14
N GLN A 59 18.48 13.66 6.40
CA GLN A 59 18.62 13.98 4.98
C GLN A 59 17.45 13.40 4.16
N ALA A 60 17.06 12.14 4.42
CA ALA A 60 15.91 11.50 3.76
C ALA A 60 14.60 12.26 4.03
N GLN A 61 14.37 12.70 5.27
CA GLN A 61 13.22 13.54 5.64
C GLN A 61 13.17 14.83 4.81
N SER A 62 14.31 15.51 4.64
CA SER A 62 14.37 16.75 3.86
C SER A 62 14.02 16.56 2.38
N MET A 63 14.17 15.33 1.87
CA MET A 63 13.83 14.95 0.49
C MET A 63 12.46 14.25 0.38
N GLY A 64 11.70 14.14 1.48
CA GLY A 64 10.41 13.43 1.49
C GLY A 64 10.52 11.91 1.38
N LEU A 65 11.67 11.30 1.74
CA LEU A 65 11.93 9.86 1.63
C LEU A 65 12.08 9.16 2.99
N GLY A 66 11.92 9.86 4.09
CA GLY A 66 12.19 9.35 5.44
C GLY A 66 10.93 9.01 6.26
N HIS A 67 9.84 8.58 5.63
CA HIS A 67 8.59 8.28 6.32
C HIS A 67 8.71 7.03 7.20
N CYS A 68 8.03 7.03 8.37
CA CYS A 68 8.03 5.92 9.32
C CYS A 68 6.82 4.99 9.13
N ASN A 69 6.47 4.71 7.87
CA ASN A 69 5.27 3.95 7.50
C ASN A 69 5.54 2.55 6.94
N ALA A 70 6.74 2.02 7.09
CA ALA A 70 7.10 0.69 6.57
C ALA A 70 6.16 -0.41 7.09
N GLY A 71 5.47 -1.11 6.17
CA GLY A 71 4.48 -2.14 6.49
C GLY A 71 3.12 -1.62 6.96
N LEU A 72 2.90 -0.30 6.99
CA LEU A 72 1.62 0.30 7.32
C LEU A 72 0.78 0.54 6.05
N ILE A 73 -0.50 0.87 6.22
CA ILE A 73 -1.45 1.06 5.11
C ILE A 73 -0.97 2.05 4.03
N SER A 74 -0.16 3.03 4.37
CA SER A 74 0.39 4.01 3.42
C SER A 74 1.65 3.52 2.69
N ASP A 75 2.27 2.41 3.12
CA ASP A 75 3.36 1.72 2.43
C ASP A 75 2.79 0.72 1.42
N MET A 76 1.98 1.20 0.50
CA MET A 76 1.24 0.37 -0.43
C MET A 76 2.01 0.06 -1.71
N ILE A 77 1.75 -1.11 -2.29
CA ILE A 77 2.24 -1.47 -3.62
C ILE A 77 1.23 -0.96 -4.66
N CYS A 78 1.70 -0.14 -5.60
CA CYS A 78 0.84 0.41 -6.65
C CYS A 78 1.51 0.33 -8.02
N CYS A 79 0.78 -0.13 -9.03
CA CYS A 79 1.25 -0.02 -10.40
C CYS A 79 0.99 1.39 -10.95
N PRO A 80 1.69 1.84 -12.01
CA PRO A 80 1.51 3.19 -12.56
C PRO A 80 0.10 3.45 -13.12
N GLY A 81 -0.67 2.40 -13.44
CA GLY A 81 -2.04 2.54 -13.93
C GLY A 81 -2.16 3.36 -15.22
N GLY A 82 -3.34 3.89 -15.47
CA GLY A 82 -3.69 4.59 -16.71
C GLY A 82 -2.97 5.94 -16.91
N ASP A 83 -2.18 6.42 -15.96
CA ASP A 83 -1.38 7.63 -16.14
C ASP A 83 -0.14 7.35 -17.00
N TYR A 84 0.47 6.15 -16.89
CA TYR A 84 1.72 5.81 -17.58
C TYR A 84 1.68 4.45 -18.31
N CYS A 85 0.58 3.71 -18.25
CA CYS A 85 0.45 2.40 -18.86
C CYS A 85 -0.73 2.37 -19.83
N SER A 86 -0.47 2.20 -21.13
CA SER A 86 -1.50 2.10 -22.17
C SER A 86 -2.36 0.84 -22.08
N LEU A 87 -1.96 -0.16 -21.27
CA LEU A 87 -2.71 -1.40 -21.06
C LEU A 87 -3.66 -1.31 -19.86
N ALA A 88 -3.57 -0.24 -19.07
CA ALA A 88 -4.38 -0.11 -17.86
C ALA A 88 -5.84 0.24 -18.19
N ASN A 89 -6.75 -0.30 -17.37
CA ASN A 89 -8.19 -0.02 -17.44
C ASN A 89 -8.58 1.18 -16.57
N ALA A 90 -7.75 1.53 -15.58
CA ALA A 90 -7.99 2.62 -14.66
C ALA A 90 -6.68 3.20 -14.12
N LYS A 91 -6.77 4.43 -13.59
CA LYS A 91 -5.65 5.13 -12.96
C LYS A 91 -5.45 4.61 -11.54
N SER A 92 -4.22 4.24 -11.19
CA SER A 92 -3.90 3.72 -9.85
C SER A 92 -3.33 4.80 -8.93
N LEU A 93 -2.44 5.65 -9.44
CA LEU A 93 -1.75 6.68 -8.64
C LEU A 93 -2.71 7.65 -7.93
N PRO A 94 -3.74 8.22 -8.58
CA PRO A 94 -4.66 9.12 -7.90
C PRO A 94 -5.48 8.46 -6.78
N VAL A 95 -5.74 7.13 -6.88
CA VAL A 95 -6.41 6.36 -5.83
C VAL A 95 -5.50 6.21 -4.63
N ALA A 96 -4.27 5.82 -4.88
CA ALA A 96 -3.28 5.64 -3.83
C ALA A 96 -2.95 6.95 -3.09
N GLU A 97 -2.77 8.07 -3.81
CA GLU A 97 -2.62 9.41 -3.20
C GLU A 97 -3.83 9.81 -2.35
N ALA A 98 -5.03 9.48 -2.80
CA ALA A 98 -6.25 9.76 -2.04
C ALA A 98 -6.29 8.95 -0.73
N ILE A 99 -5.89 7.67 -0.77
CA ILE A 99 -5.79 6.80 0.41
C ILE A 99 -4.71 7.33 1.37
N GLN A 100 -3.52 7.66 0.87
CA GLN A 100 -2.44 8.22 1.70
C GLN A 100 -2.87 9.50 2.40
N ARG A 101 -3.53 10.42 1.70
CA ARG A 101 -4.05 11.66 2.30
C ARG A 101 -5.15 11.40 3.33
N ARG A 102 -6.06 10.45 3.08
CA ARG A 102 -7.17 10.11 3.98
C ARG A 102 -6.66 9.52 5.29
N PHE A 103 -5.62 8.71 5.22
CA PHE A 103 -5.06 7.98 6.36
C PHE A 103 -3.65 8.48 6.73
N ALA A 104 -3.38 9.77 6.61
CA ALA A 104 -2.07 10.38 6.86
C ALA A 104 -1.65 10.39 8.34
N ASP A 105 -2.58 10.17 9.27
CA ASP A 105 -2.32 10.14 10.70
C ASP A 105 -1.52 8.87 11.06
N TYR A 106 -0.29 9.06 11.52
CA TYR A 106 0.59 7.96 11.90
C TYR A 106 0.14 7.21 13.15
N ASP A 107 -0.46 7.88 14.12
CA ASP A 107 -0.98 7.22 15.32
C ASP A 107 -2.11 6.25 14.94
N PHE A 108 -2.98 6.67 14.02
CA PHE A 108 -4.00 5.81 13.45
C PHE A 108 -3.40 4.64 12.65
N GLN A 109 -2.39 4.88 11.81
CA GLN A 109 -1.74 3.81 11.05
C GLN A 109 -1.05 2.79 11.96
N HIS A 110 -0.36 3.25 13.01
CA HIS A 110 0.27 2.37 13.99
C HIS A 110 -0.76 1.60 14.82
N ASP A 111 -1.91 2.19 15.13
CA ASP A 111 -3.02 1.48 15.78
C ASP A 111 -3.62 0.39 14.88
N LEU A 112 -3.70 0.61 13.57
CA LEU A 112 -4.08 -0.44 12.62
C LEU A 112 -3.08 -1.59 12.59
N GLY A 113 -1.80 -1.27 12.76
CA GLY A 113 -0.70 -2.21 12.64
C GLY A 113 -0.35 -2.57 11.20
N GLU A 114 0.34 -3.69 11.01
CA GLU A 114 0.77 -4.17 9.70
C GLU A 114 -0.41 -4.47 8.78
N LEU A 115 -0.44 -3.82 7.61
CA LEU A 115 -1.52 -3.93 6.65
C LEU A 115 -1.04 -3.69 5.21
N ASP A 116 -1.04 -4.75 4.40
CA ASP A 116 -0.67 -4.71 2.99
C ASP A 116 -1.83 -4.23 2.13
N LEU A 117 -1.70 -3.07 1.50
CA LEU A 117 -2.64 -2.54 0.52
C LEU A 117 -2.01 -2.52 -0.86
N ASN A 118 -2.61 -3.21 -1.83
CA ASN A 118 -2.05 -3.39 -3.15
C ASN A 118 -3.02 -2.92 -4.24
N ILE A 119 -2.52 -2.09 -5.18
CA ILE A 119 -3.34 -1.47 -6.23
C ILE A 119 -2.83 -1.84 -7.62
N SER A 120 -3.71 -2.35 -8.47
CA SER A 120 -3.42 -2.60 -9.88
C SER A 120 -4.44 -1.90 -10.78
N GLY A 121 -3.98 -1.23 -11.82
CA GLY A 121 -4.83 -0.52 -12.78
C GLY A 121 -5.52 -1.43 -13.81
N CYS A 122 -5.19 -2.72 -13.85
CA CYS A 122 -5.82 -3.71 -14.73
C CYS A 122 -5.56 -5.15 -14.26
N MET A 123 -6.17 -6.12 -14.96
CA MET A 123 -6.08 -7.55 -14.67
C MET A 123 -4.67 -8.15 -14.78
N ASN A 124 -3.70 -7.44 -15.37
CA ASN A 124 -2.29 -7.90 -15.41
C ASN A 124 -1.64 -7.92 -14.01
N ALA A 125 -2.29 -7.33 -13.01
CA ALA A 125 -1.94 -7.44 -11.59
C ALA A 125 -0.50 -7.01 -11.24
N CYS A 126 0.07 -6.04 -11.95
CA CYS A 126 1.43 -5.56 -11.73
C CYS A 126 1.66 -5.00 -10.30
N GLY A 127 0.62 -4.54 -9.62
CA GLY A 127 0.64 -4.14 -8.20
C GLY A 127 0.29 -5.28 -7.24
N HIS A 128 0.22 -6.54 -7.71
CA HIS A 128 -0.03 -7.72 -6.88
C HIS A 128 -1.30 -7.66 -6.02
N HIS A 129 -2.36 -6.97 -6.48
CA HIS A 129 -3.59 -6.75 -5.72
C HIS A 129 -4.25 -8.04 -5.21
N HIS A 130 -3.99 -9.18 -5.86
CA HIS A 130 -4.57 -10.47 -5.46
C HIS A 130 -4.10 -10.95 -4.08
N VAL A 131 -2.90 -10.58 -3.66
CA VAL A 131 -2.27 -11.05 -2.42
C VAL A 131 -2.15 -9.96 -1.35
N GLY A 132 -2.61 -8.74 -1.60
CA GLY A 132 -2.73 -7.72 -0.56
C GLY A 132 -3.79 -8.10 0.47
N HIS A 133 -3.59 -7.74 1.73
CA HIS A 133 -4.63 -7.81 2.77
C HIS A 133 -5.89 -7.05 2.31
N ILE A 134 -5.68 -5.90 1.65
CA ILE A 134 -6.67 -5.16 0.87
C ILE A 134 -6.14 -5.05 -0.55
N GLY A 135 -6.84 -5.62 -1.51
CA GLY A 135 -6.50 -5.55 -2.93
C GLY A 135 -7.47 -4.65 -3.70
N ILE A 136 -6.95 -3.78 -4.54
CA ILE A 136 -7.74 -2.87 -5.38
C ILE A 136 -7.39 -3.12 -6.84
N LEU A 137 -8.38 -3.48 -7.65
CA LEU A 137 -8.25 -3.73 -9.08
C LEU A 137 -9.03 -2.69 -9.89
N GLY A 138 -8.33 -1.94 -10.74
CA GLY A 138 -8.94 -1.07 -11.73
C GLY A 138 -9.63 -1.86 -12.84
N VAL A 139 -10.89 -1.54 -13.11
CA VAL A 139 -11.70 -2.15 -14.15
C VAL A 139 -12.38 -1.06 -14.98
N ASP A 140 -12.48 -1.29 -16.29
CA ASP A 140 -13.27 -0.42 -17.19
C ASP A 140 -14.73 -0.91 -17.25
N LYS A 141 -15.66 0.02 -17.13
CA LYS A 141 -17.07 -0.21 -17.43
C LYS A 141 -17.58 0.83 -18.41
N LYS A 142 -17.58 0.49 -19.66
CA LYS A 142 -18.07 1.36 -20.75
C LYS A 142 -17.33 2.71 -20.82
N GLY A 143 -16.00 2.69 -20.70
CA GLY A 143 -15.15 3.87 -20.72
C GLY A 143 -15.10 4.66 -19.40
N GLN A 144 -15.59 4.09 -18.33
CA GLN A 144 -15.54 4.68 -16.99
C GLN A 144 -14.71 3.82 -16.03
N GLU A 145 -13.90 4.47 -15.21
CA GLU A 145 -13.04 3.83 -14.23
C GLU A 145 -13.85 3.39 -13.00
N PHE A 146 -13.76 2.11 -12.68
CA PHE A 146 -14.27 1.50 -11.47
C PHE A 146 -13.17 0.71 -10.78
N TYR A 147 -13.36 0.41 -9.50
CA TYR A 147 -12.38 -0.32 -8.70
C TYR A 147 -13.04 -1.46 -7.95
N GLN A 148 -12.55 -2.68 -8.19
CA GLN A 148 -12.98 -3.87 -7.49
C GLN A 148 -12.08 -4.08 -6.28
N ILE A 149 -12.68 -4.31 -5.11
CA ILE A 149 -11.94 -4.47 -3.86
C ILE A 149 -12.03 -5.93 -3.42
N SER A 150 -10.91 -6.45 -2.97
CA SER A 150 -10.78 -7.79 -2.38
C SER A 150 -10.10 -7.70 -1.01
N LEU A 151 -10.43 -8.63 -0.11
CA LEU A 151 -9.90 -8.68 1.25
C LEU A 151 -9.32 -10.06 1.57
N GLY A 152 -8.35 -10.10 2.47
CA GLY A 152 -7.81 -11.32 3.03
C GLY A 152 -6.83 -12.06 2.13
N GLY A 153 -6.23 -11.38 1.14
CA GLY A 153 -5.07 -11.88 0.43
C GLY A 153 -3.84 -11.95 1.34
N HIS A 154 -2.86 -12.77 0.98
CA HIS A 154 -1.58 -12.88 1.68
C HIS A 154 -0.50 -13.40 0.74
N ALA A 155 0.67 -12.77 0.73
CA ALA A 155 1.77 -13.11 -0.18
C ALA A 155 2.58 -14.35 0.25
N GLY A 156 2.37 -14.87 1.46
CA GLY A 156 3.07 -16.06 1.96
C GLY A 156 4.26 -15.73 2.86
N HIS A 157 4.21 -14.62 3.59
CA HIS A 157 5.20 -14.26 4.61
C HIS A 157 4.84 -14.86 5.97
N SER A 158 5.78 -14.85 6.92
CA SER A 158 5.55 -15.20 8.33
C SER A 158 5.03 -16.62 8.61
N GLY A 159 5.31 -17.57 7.69
CA GLY A 159 4.95 -18.99 7.90
C GLY A 159 3.53 -19.39 7.47
N GLU A 160 2.72 -18.44 7.01
CA GLU A 160 1.44 -18.72 6.35
C GLU A 160 1.64 -18.92 4.84
N GLY A 161 0.88 -19.84 4.24
CA GLY A 161 0.89 -20.07 2.79
C GLY A 161 0.25 -18.89 2.02
N PRO A 162 0.64 -18.66 0.74
CA PRO A 162 0.05 -17.59 -0.06
C PRO A 162 -1.45 -17.84 -0.29
N ARG A 163 -2.24 -16.77 -0.32
CA ARG A 163 -3.68 -16.82 -0.51
C ARG A 163 -4.18 -15.63 -1.29
N LEU A 164 -5.13 -15.87 -2.20
CA LEU A 164 -5.81 -14.81 -2.94
C LEU A 164 -6.91 -14.18 -2.09
N GLY A 165 -7.04 -12.85 -2.20
CA GLY A 165 -8.11 -12.10 -1.57
C GLY A 165 -9.48 -12.46 -2.15
N GLN A 166 -10.51 -12.31 -1.34
CA GLN A 166 -11.91 -12.53 -1.71
C GLN A 166 -12.57 -11.22 -2.12
N ILE A 167 -13.21 -11.19 -3.28
CA ILE A 167 -13.94 -10.01 -3.77
C ILE A 167 -15.10 -9.69 -2.84
N ILE A 168 -15.17 -8.43 -2.36
CA ILE A 168 -16.20 -8.03 -1.40
C ILE A 168 -17.54 -7.71 -2.03
N GLY A 169 -17.60 -7.39 -3.32
CA GLY A 169 -18.85 -7.07 -4.01
C GLY A 169 -18.64 -6.37 -5.34
N PRO A 170 -19.64 -5.63 -5.84
CA PRO A 170 -19.52 -4.85 -7.07
C PRO A 170 -18.39 -3.83 -6.99
N SER A 171 -17.75 -3.54 -8.12
CA SER A 171 -16.76 -2.47 -8.19
C SER A 171 -17.41 -1.10 -8.01
N VAL A 172 -16.69 -0.19 -7.37
CA VAL A 172 -17.14 1.18 -7.02
C VAL A 172 -16.42 2.23 -7.87
N PRO A 173 -17.04 3.40 -8.10
CA PRO A 173 -16.35 4.51 -8.77
C PRO A 173 -15.17 5.02 -7.94
N ARG A 174 -14.21 5.69 -8.58
CA ARG A 174 -13.00 6.22 -7.94
C ARG A 174 -13.29 7.06 -6.69
N ALA A 175 -14.32 7.91 -6.74
CA ALA A 175 -14.67 8.79 -5.63
C ALA A 175 -15.07 8.05 -4.35
N GLU A 176 -15.56 6.82 -4.47
CA GLU A 176 -16.07 6.02 -3.34
C GLU A 176 -14.99 5.08 -2.75
N VAL A 177 -13.84 4.92 -3.40
CA VAL A 177 -12.82 3.94 -2.97
C VAL A 177 -12.37 4.21 -1.54
N CYS A 178 -12.02 5.47 -1.21
CA CYS A 178 -11.56 5.82 0.14
C CYS A 178 -12.63 5.54 1.20
N ASP A 179 -13.89 5.81 0.89
CA ASP A 179 -15.02 5.58 1.83
C ASP A 179 -15.25 4.08 2.06
N VAL A 180 -15.05 3.26 1.01
CA VAL A 180 -15.10 1.79 1.15
C VAL A 180 -13.95 1.27 2.01
N ILE A 181 -12.72 1.75 1.77
CA ILE A 181 -11.56 1.38 2.60
C ILE A 181 -11.79 1.79 4.06
N GLU A 182 -12.28 3.00 4.31
CA GLU A 182 -12.60 3.47 5.66
C GLU A 182 -13.61 2.55 6.36
N LYS A 183 -14.69 2.15 5.68
CA LYS A 183 -15.66 1.18 6.23
C LYS A 183 -15.01 -0.18 6.52
N VAL A 184 -14.12 -0.67 5.66
CA VAL A 184 -13.34 -1.89 5.92
C VAL A 184 -12.54 -1.76 7.21
N LEU A 185 -11.82 -0.65 7.38
CA LEU A 185 -11.03 -0.39 8.58
C LEU A 185 -11.91 -0.23 9.83
N GLN A 186 -13.06 0.42 9.73
CA GLN A 186 -14.02 0.54 10.84
C GLN A 186 -14.56 -0.83 11.30
N VAL A 187 -14.87 -1.74 10.36
CA VAL A 187 -15.26 -3.12 10.71
C VAL A 187 -14.12 -3.85 11.43
N PHE A 188 -12.91 -3.73 10.91
CA PHE A 188 -11.73 -4.33 11.55
C PHE A 188 -11.54 -3.80 12.97
N LEU A 189 -11.47 -2.48 13.14
CA LEU A 189 -11.28 -1.84 14.45
C LEU A 189 -12.40 -2.17 15.45
N GLY A 190 -13.63 -2.29 14.96
CA GLY A 190 -14.79 -2.61 15.81
C GLY A 190 -14.88 -4.08 16.23
N LEU A 191 -14.26 -5.00 15.48
CA LEU A 191 -14.40 -6.45 15.70
C LEU A 191 -13.10 -7.16 16.06
N ARG A 192 -11.94 -6.49 15.97
CA ARG A 192 -10.65 -7.08 16.35
C ARG A 192 -10.56 -7.30 17.86
N PHE A 193 -9.82 -8.34 18.25
CA PHE A 193 -9.34 -8.49 19.61
C PHE A 193 -8.11 -7.61 19.86
N GLU A 194 -7.71 -7.44 21.13
CA GLU A 194 -6.49 -6.72 21.47
C GLU A 194 -5.28 -7.32 20.75
N SER A 195 -4.50 -6.48 20.08
CA SER A 195 -3.30 -6.86 19.30
C SER A 195 -3.56 -7.80 18.11
N GLU A 196 -4.81 -8.00 17.68
CA GLU A 196 -5.13 -8.83 16.52
C GLU A 196 -4.82 -8.10 15.23
N THR A 197 -4.07 -8.76 14.32
CA THR A 197 -3.77 -8.21 12.99
C THR A 197 -5.00 -8.24 12.08
N PHE A 198 -4.99 -7.40 11.03
CA PHE A 198 -6.08 -7.37 10.05
C PHE A 198 -6.35 -8.76 9.46
N LEU A 199 -5.30 -9.47 9.06
CA LEU A 199 -5.43 -10.79 8.44
C LEU A 199 -6.00 -11.83 9.41
N SER A 200 -5.55 -11.84 10.67
CA SER A 200 -6.06 -12.74 11.71
C SER A 200 -7.53 -12.47 12.00
N CYS A 201 -7.91 -11.20 12.13
CA CYS A 201 -9.29 -10.78 12.32
C CYS A 201 -10.16 -11.22 11.13
N PHE A 202 -9.73 -10.92 9.89
CA PHE A 202 -10.44 -11.34 8.68
C PHE A 202 -10.62 -12.87 8.62
N ASN A 203 -9.59 -13.64 8.96
CA ASN A 203 -9.66 -15.10 8.99
C ASN A 203 -10.69 -15.63 10.02
N ARG A 204 -10.81 -14.95 11.14
CA ARG A 204 -11.74 -15.31 12.22
C ARG A 204 -13.18 -14.93 11.90
N ILE A 205 -13.44 -13.70 11.41
CA ILE A 205 -14.82 -13.21 11.21
C ILE A 205 -15.36 -13.45 9.79
N GLY A 206 -14.46 -13.73 8.83
CA GLY A 206 -14.83 -13.90 7.43
C GLY A 206 -15.21 -12.59 6.74
N ILE A 207 -15.64 -12.71 5.46
CA ILE A 207 -15.92 -11.55 4.59
C ILE A 207 -17.28 -10.90 4.87
N GLN A 208 -18.22 -11.61 5.51
CA GLN A 208 -19.62 -11.18 5.60
C GLN A 208 -19.82 -9.85 6.34
N PRO A 209 -19.20 -9.59 7.51
CA PRO A 209 -19.35 -8.30 8.20
C PRO A 209 -18.90 -7.11 7.34
N PHE A 210 -17.86 -7.28 6.53
CA PHE A 210 -17.38 -6.24 5.62
C PHE A 210 -18.37 -5.96 4.49
N LYS A 211 -18.95 -7.01 3.89
CA LYS A 211 -20.00 -6.86 2.85
C LYS A 211 -21.23 -6.13 3.38
N GLU A 212 -21.69 -6.48 4.56
CA GLU A 212 -22.84 -5.84 5.20
C GLU A 212 -22.58 -4.36 5.48
N SER A 213 -21.43 -4.00 6.02
CA SER A 213 -21.08 -2.60 6.27
C SER A 213 -21.03 -1.74 5.01
N ILE A 214 -20.54 -2.30 3.89
CA ILE A 214 -20.30 -1.54 2.67
C ILE A 214 -21.55 -1.47 1.80
N TYR A 215 -22.29 -2.58 1.66
CA TYR A 215 -23.39 -2.74 0.72
C TYR A 215 -24.77 -2.86 1.39
N ALA A 216 -24.87 -2.73 2.73
CA ALA A 216 -26.18 -2.61 3.37
C ALA A 216 -26.91 -1.42 2.76
N LYS A 217 -28.06 -1.66 2.16
CA LYS A 217 -28.95 -0.56 1.76
C LYS A 217 -29.30 0.21 3.02
N ALA A 218 -29.03 1.51 3.01
CA ALA A 218 -29.60 2.40 4.03
C ALA A 218 -31.12 2.14 4.05
N ALA A 219 -31.60 1.63 5.19
CA ALA A 219 -33.03 1.33 5.39
C ALA A 219 -33.84 2.63 5.47
#